data_4765bce93af976fb183f51af47395a07
#
_entry.id   4765bce93af976fb183f51af47395a07
#
_cell.length_a   1.000
_cell.length_b   1.000
_cell.length_c   1.000
_cell.angle_alpha   90.00
_cell.angle_beta   90.00
_cell.angle_gamma   90.00
#
_symmetry.space_group_name_H-M   'P 1'
#
loop_
_entity.id
_entity.type
_entity.pdbx_description
1 polymer ?
#
loop_
_entity_poly.entity_id
_entity_poly.type
_entity_poly.pdbx_seq_one_letter_code
_entity_poly.pdbx_strand_id
1 'polypeptide(L)'
;MVKNVLLISFLFLSLKIFSQVDDSRKPKMNFYVNPTLNIGYNLGNQIKDNQNKDSQYYQQYISPYLPNKLTYGISVIGGYNFLPNFALGTGLKYSYIDPDFHMMYWLIQPKIIFNPGDEAFFIDVTYGKQFNKSAVSNSDFWSLKAGLQVSYSKRLSQEGGLVLEGFQLGNSSAVFIGLSYGITVFSNKNYTVEGID
;
A
#
# COMPACT_ATOMS: atom_id res chain seq x y z
N MET A 1 -2.60 27.47 13.69
CA MET A 1 -1.63 27.98 12.69
C MET A 1 -0.24 27.32 12.79
N VAL A 2 0.37 27.18 13.95
CA VAL A 2 1.73 26.63 14.12
C VAL A 2 1.89 25.18 13.60
N LYS A 3 0.90 24.29 13.77
CA LYS A 3 0.93 22.90 13.28
C LYS A 3 1.07 22.79 11.74
N ASN A 4 0.42 23.68 10.99
CA ASN A 4 0.48 23.63 9.53
C ASN A 4 1.82 24.17 8.99
N VAL A 5 2.42 25.13 9.68
CA VAL A 5 3.75 25.65 9.33
C VAL A 5 4.83 24.60 9.57
N LEU A 6 4.73 23.83 10.66
CA LEU A 6 5.65 22.74 10.98
C LEU A 6 5.58 21.62 9.94
N LEU A 7 4.37 21.26 9.49
CA LEU A 7 4.15 20.24 8.47
C LEU A 7 4.73 20.66 7.10
N ILE A 8 4.53 21.92 6.72
CA ILE A 8 5.06 22.48 5.48
C ILE A 8 6.59 22.59 5.54
N SER A 9 7.15 23.01 6.69
CA SER A 9 8.60 23.07 6.88
C SER A 9 9.25 21.69 6.83
N PHE A 10 8.59 20.65 7.40
CA PHE A 10 9.07 19.28 7.33
C PHE A 10 9.02 18.74 5.90
N LEU A 11 8.00 19.10 5.13
CA LEU A 11 7.89 18.76 3.71
C LEU A 11 9.02 19.39 2.89
N PHE A 12 9.33 20.67 3.12
CA PHE A 12 10.43 21.35 2.42
C PHE A 12 11.83 20.88 2.85
N LEU A 13 12.01 20.50 4.12
CA LEU A 13 13.27 19.91 4.59
C LEU A 13 13.51 18.52 3.98
N SER A 14 12.47 17.70 3.87
CA SER A 14 12.56 16.40 3.23
C SER A 14 12.91 16.51 1.74
N LEU A 15 12.35 17.48 1.02
CA LEU A 15 12.68 17.73 -0.38
C LEU A 15 14.16 18.12 -0.60
N LYS A 16 14.81 18.83 0.33
CA LYS A 16 16.24 19.16 0.24
C LYS A 16 17.16 17.97 0.52
N ILE A 17 16.77 17.04 1.41
CA ILE A 17 17.56 15.83 1.69
C ILE A 17 17.58 14.91 0.46
N PHE A 18 16.52 14.91 -0.35
CA PHE A 18 16.42 14.09 -1.57
C PHE A 18 17.10 14.73 -2.81
N SER A 19 17.58 15.98 -2.72
CA SER A 19 18.22 16.70 -3.84
C SER A 19 19.70 16.36 -4.04
N GLN A 20 20.32 15.56 -3.19
CA GLN A 20 21.74 15.19 -3.26
C GLN A 20 21.97 13.80 -3.89
N VAL A 21 21.20 13.46 -4.92
CA VAL A 21 21.46 12.25 -5.71
C VAL A 21 22.46 12.57 -6.81
N ASP A 22 23.51 11.78 -6.85
CA ASP A 22 24.60 11.81 -7.83
C ASP A 22 24.07 12.00 -9.26
N ASP A 23 24.58 13.01 -9.97
CA ASP A 23 24.06 13.55 -11.24
C ASP A 23 24.24 12.58 -12.44
N SER A 24 24.83 11.42 -12.23
CA SER A 24 25.12 10.41 -13.27
C SER A 24 23.91 9.55 -13.67
N ARG A 25 22.84 9.52 -12.88
CA ARG A 25 21.65 8.71 -13.13
C ARG A 25 20.40 9.59 -13.16
N LYS A 26 20.11 10.20 -14.31
CA LYS A 26 18.84 10.95 -14.49
C LYS A 26 17.68 9.94 -14.62
N PRO A 27 16.87 9.74 -13.57
CA PRO A 27 15.69 8.90 -13.67
C PRO A 27 14.71 9.58 -14.60
N LYS A 28 14.21 8.84 -15.57
CA LYS A 28 13.24 9.33 -16.52
C LYS A 28 11.85 9.29 -15.91
N MET A 29 11.10 10.37 -16.09
CA MET A 29 9.67 10.39 -15.79
C MET A 29 8.97 9.29 -16.59
N ASN A 30 8.28 8.38 -15.93
CA ASN A 30 7.65 7.21 -16.55
C ASN A 30 6.25 6.95 -16.05
N PHE A 31 5.38 6.52 -16.95
CA PHE A 31 4.16 5.82 -16.57
C PHE A 31 4.50 4.39 -16.16
N TYR A 32 3.77 3.89 -15.18
CA TYR A 32 3.88 2.51 -14.75
C TYR A 32 2.51 1.88 -14.47
N VAL A 33 2.47 0.56 -14.53
CA VAL A 33 1.35 -0.25 -14.04
C VAL A 33 1.91 -1.27 -13.07
N ASN A 34 1.27 -1.37 -11.91
CA ASN A 34 1.70 -2.24 -10.82
C ASN A 34 0.53 -3.11 -10.34
N PRO A 35 0.37 -4.33 -10.86
CA PRO A 35 -0.43 -5.37 -10.23
C PRO A 35 0.24 -5.87 -8.95
N THR A 36 -0.55 -5.99 -7.86
CA THR A 36 -0.06 -6.37 -6.53
C THR A 36 -1.02 -7.34 -5.87
N LEU A 37 -0.47 -8.35 -5.20
CA LEU A 37 -1.17 -9.28 -4.33
C LEU A 37 -0.81 -8.96 -2.88
N ASN A 38 -1.82 -8.94 -2.00
CA ASN A 38 -1.65 -8.74 -0.57
C ASN A 38 -2.29 -9.90 0.18
N ILE A 39 -1.66 -10.33 1.25
CA ILE A 39 -2.23 -11.24 2.25
C ILE A 39 -1.95 -10.68 3.63
N GLY A 40 -2.97 -10.62 4.48
CA GLY A 40 -2.86 -10.01 5.81
C GLY A 40 -3.54 -10.84 6.88
N TYR A 41 -3.07 -10.63 8.12
CA TYR A 41 -3.57 -11.27 9.32
C TYR A 41 -4.01 -10.22 10.34
N ASN A 42 -5.21 -10.41 10.92
CA ASN A 42 -5.80 -9.49 11.89
C ASN A 42 -5.34 -9.82 13.31
N LEU A 43 -4.37 -9.07 13.81
CA LEU A 43 -3.90 -9.21 15.19
C LEU A 43 -4.89 -8.66 16.23
N GLY A 44 -5.64 -7.63 15.88
CA GLY A 44 -6.55 -6.96 16.81
C GLY A 44 -7.71 -7.87 17.27
N ASN A 45 -8.24 -8.67 16.36
CA ASN A 45 -9.31 -9.60 16.71
C ASN A 45 -8.80 -10.77 17.57
N GLN A 46 -7.60 -11.27 17.30
CA GLN A 46 -7.01 -12.31 18.12
C GLN A 46 -6.79 -11.85 19.58
N ILE A 47 -6.37 -10.60 19.77
CA ILE A 47 -6.21 -10.03 21.10
C ILE A 47 -7.58 -9.93 21.80
N LYS A 48 -8.62 -9.44 21.10
CA LYS A 48 -9.97 -9.33 21.64
C LYS A 48 -10.57 -10.70 21.97
N ASP A 49 -10.40 -11.67 21.09
CA ASP A 49 -10.87 -13.06 21.31
C ASP A 49 -10.20 -13.69 22.53
N ASN A 50 -8.88 -13.49 22.68
CA ASN A 50 -8.16 -13.98 23.85
C ASN A 50 -8.58 -13.30 25.16
N GLN A 51 -8.85 -11.99 25.13
CA GLN A 51 -9.31 -11.23 26.30
C GLN A 51 -10.74 -11.59 26.70
N ASN A 52 -11.59 -11.99 25.76
CA ASN A 52 -13.00 -12.32 25.99
C ASN A 52 -13.29 -13.83 25.85
N LYS A 53 -12.26 -14.64 25.93
CA LYS A 53 -12.35 -16.11 25.74
C LYS A 53 -13.38 -16.78 26.63
N ASP A 54 -13.54 -16.30 27.85
CA ASP A 54 -14.46 -16.86 28.84
C ASP A 54 -15.86 -16.23 28.81
N SER A 55 -16.09 -15.24 27.94
CA SER A 55 -17.38 -14.59 27.78
C SER A 55 -18.24 -15.32 26.77
N GLN A 56 -19.22 -16.13 27.27
CA GLN A 56 -20.16 -16.83 26.41
C GLN A 56 -20.99 -15.89 25.51
N TYR A 57 -21.35 -14.71 26.01
CA TYR A 57 -22.05 -13.68 25.25
C TYR A 57 -21.19 -13.15 24.07
N TYR A 58 -19.91 -12.89 24.32
CA TYR A 58 -18.99 -12.43 23.26
C TYR A 58 -18.84 -13.48 22.17
N GLN A 59 -18.62 -14.74 22.52
CA GLN A 59 -18.42 -15.83 21.57
C GLN A 59 -19.68 -16.12 20.75
N GLN A 60 -20.85 -15.99 21.34
CA GLN A 60 -22.12 -16.32 20.68
C GLN A 60 -22.66 -15.16 19.82
N TYR A 61 -22.51 -13.91 20.25
CA TYR A 61 -23.20 -12.77 19.65
C TYR A 61 -22.29 -11.73 19.02
N ILE A 62 -21.00 -11.71 19.31
CA ILE A 62 -20.07 -10.70 18.82
C ILE A 62 -19.01 -11.28 17.87
N SER A 63 -18.31 -12.32 18.32
CA SER A 63 -17.20 -12.90 17.57
C SER A 63 -17.56 -13.36 16.14
N PRO A 64 -18.73 -13.99 15.89
CA PRO A 64 -19.09 -14.44 14.53
C PRO A 64 -19.30 -13.32 13.51
N TYR A 65 -19.55 -12.09 13.96
CA TYR A 65 -19.83 -10.93 13.10
C TYR A 65 -18.63 -10.00 12.94
N LEU A 66 -17.52 -10.28 13.61
CA LEU A 66 -16.30 -9.51 13.43
C LEU A 66 -15.52 -10.00 12.20
N PRO A 67 -14.79 -9.10 11.53
CA PRO A 67 -13.84 -9.51 10.50
C PRO A 67 -12.88 -10.53 11.08
N ASN A 68 -12.81 -11.69 10.45
CA ASN A 68 -12.02 -12.82 10.94
C ASN A 68 -10.50 -12.55 10.73
N LYS A 69 -9.70 -13.60 10.84
CA LYS A 69 -8.23 -13.49 10.97
C LYS A 69 -7.52 -13.15 9.67
N LEU A 70 -8.11 -13.48 8.51
CA LEU A 70 -7.42 -13.38 7.23
C LEU A 70 -8.06 -12.36 6.29
N THR A 71 -7.22 -11.66 5.56
CA THR A 71 -7.57 -10.89 4.37
C THR A 71 -6.64 -11.23 3.23
N TYR A 72 -7.14 -11.23 2.01
CA TYR A 72 -6.33 -11.23 0.82
C TYR A 72 -6.93 -10.27 -0.21
N GLY A 73 -6.08 -9.74 -1.06
CA GLY A 73 -6.53 -8.80 -2.07
C GLY A 73 -5.61 -8.74 -3.26
N ILE A 74 -6.18 -8.28 -4.37
CA ILE A 74 -5.45 -7.95 -5.58
C ILE A 74 -5.72 -6.49 -5.91
N SER A 75 -4.67 -5.76 -6.29
CA SER A 75 -4.80 -4.39 -6.77
C SER A 75 -4.06 -4.19 -8.09
N VAL A 76 -4.52 -3.23 -8.87
CA VAL A 76 -3.84 -2.76 -10.08
C VAL A 76 -3.76 -1.25 -9.99
N ILE A 77 -2.55 -0.72 -9.88
CA ILE A 77 -2.26 0.71 -9.79
C ILE A 77 -1.60 1.16 -11.09
N GLY A 78 -2.17 2.15 -11.75
CA GLY A 78 -1.52 2.91 -12.81
C GLY A 78 -0.99 4.21 -12.24
N GLY A 79 0.24 4.59 -12.53
CA GLY A 79 0.84 5.77 -11.94
C GLY A 79 1.90 6.42 -12.81
N TYR A 80 2.43 7.50 -12.28
CA TYR A 80 3.46 8.30 -12.92
C TYR A 80 4.54 8.71 -11.92
N ASN A 81 5.79 8.53 -12.30
CA ASN A 81 6.95 9.00 -11.53
C ASN A 81 7.22 10.46 -11.90
N PHE A 82 6.81 11.38 -11.05
CA PHE A 82 7.05 12.81 -11.23
C PHE A 82 8.51 13.19 -10.96
N LEU A 83 9.11 12.48 -10.01
CA LEU A 83 10.49 12.62 -9.60
C LEU A 83 11.11 11.22 -9.46
N PRO A 84 12.44 11.13 -9.45
CA PRO A 84 13.13 9.86 -9.18
C PRO A 84 12.63 9.14 -7.94
N ASN A 85 12.37 9.93 -6.91
CA ASN A 85 12.07 9.49 -5.58
C ASN A 85 10.57 9.55 -5.24
N PHE A 86 9.74 10.03 -6.19
CA PHE A 86 8.31 10.21 -5.92
C PHE A 86 7.44 9.78 -7.09
N ALA A 87 6.47 8.95 -6.79
CA ALA A 87 5.44 8.51 -7.71
C ALA A 87 4.04 8.74 -7.12
N LEU A 88 3.07 8.95 -7.99
CA LEU A 88 1.66 9.01 -7.64
C LEU A 88 0.90 8.08 -8.56
N GLY A 89 0.09 7.21 -7.98
CA GLY A 89 -0.73 6.25 -8.68
C GLY A 89 -2.21 6.35 -8.30
N THR A 90 -3.03 5.80 -9.16
CA THR A 90 -4.45 5.55 -8.92
C THR A 90 -4.82 4.18 -9.49
N GLY A 91 -5.84 3.55 -8.96
CA GLY A 91 -6.19 2.21 -9.42
C GLY A 91 -7.36 1.61 -8.70
N LEU A 92 -7.46 0.30 -8.84
CA LEU A 92 -8.52 -0.50 -8.27
C LEU A 92 -7.94 -1.58 -7.36
N LYS A 93 -8.66 -1.90 -6.29
CA LYS A 93 -8.34 -3.00 -5.39
C LYS A 93 -9.60 -3.80 -5.12
N TYR A 94 -9.48 -5.12 -5.25
CA TYR A 94 -10.41 -6.06 -4.66
C TYR A 94 -9.82 -6.59 -3.36
N SER A 95 -10.62 -6.66 -2.31
CA SER A 95 -10.25 -7.25 -1.02
C SER A 95 -11.33 -8.22 -0.58
N TYR A 96 -10.89 -9.39 -0.17
CA TYR A 96 -11.69 -10.34 0.59
C TYR A 96 -11.25 -10.29 2.05
N ILE A 97 -12.21 -10.16 2.95
CA ILE A 97 -12.00 -10.26 4.39
C ILE A 97 -12.94 -11.35 4.90
N ASP A 98 -12.35 -12.37 5.50
CA ASP A 98 -13.11 -13.46 6.12
C ASP A 98 -14.07 -12.90 7.23
N PRO A 99 -15.35 -13.34 7.35
CA PRO A 99 -15.91 -14.55 6.74
C PRO A 99 -16.49 -14.39 5.32
N ASP A 100 -16.90 -13.21 4.86
CA ASP A 100 -17.56 -13.06 3.55
C ASP A 100 -17.67 -11.57 3.08
N PHE A 101 -16.66 -10.77 3.36
CA PHE A 101 -16.66 -9.37 2.92
C PHE A 101 -15.90 -9.24 1.60
N HIS A 102 -16.64 -9.02 0.51
CA HIS A 102 -16.10 -8.76 -0.82
C HIS A 102 -16.17 -7.27 -1.12
N MET A 103 -15.03 -6.58 -1.16
CA MET A 103 -14.97 -5.14 -1.31
C MET A 103 -14.10 -4.73 -2.47
N MET A 104 -14.58 -3.73 -3.23
CA MET A 104 -13.82 -3.12 -4.31
C MET A 104 -13.62 -1.63 -4.01
N TYR A 105 -12.39 -1.18 -4.13
CA TYR A 105 -11.97 0.18 -3.83
C TYR A 105 -11.37 0.86 -5.04
N TRP A 106 -11.69 2.14 -5.18
CA TRP A 106 -10.90 3.05 -5.98
C TRP A 106 -9.78 3.61 -5.11
N LEU A 107 -8.55 3.62 -5.62
CA LEU A 107 -7.34 3.93 -4.86
C LEU A 107 -6.63 5.18 -5.35
N ILE A 108 -5.97 5.87 -4.41
CA ILE A 108 -4.91 6.85 -4.64
C ILE A 108 -3.70 6.41 -3.83
N GLN A 109 -2.51 6.40 -4.46
CA GLN A 109 -1.27 5.89 -3.87
C GLN A 109 -0.09 6.81 -4.16
N PRO A 110 0.28 7.72 -3.24
CA PRO A 110 1.61 8.31 -3.21
C PRO A 110 2.65 7.26 -2.77
N LYS A 111 3.81 7.25 -3.45
CA LYS A 111 4.94 6.35 -3.21
C LYS A 111 6.24 7.14 -3.17
N ILE A 112 7.04 6.93 -2.15
CA ILE A 112 8.39 7.46 -2.00
C ILE A 112 9.38 6.32 -2.23
N ILE A 113 10.39 6.58 -3.05
CA ILE A 113 11.43 5.62 -3.42
C ILE A 113 12.76 6.16 -2.92
N PHE A 114 13.46 5.39 -2.11
CA PHE A 114 14.78 5.71 -1.59
C PHE A 114 15.83 5.00 -2.41
N ASN A 115 16.94 5.70 -2.71
CA ASN A 115 18.04 5.19 -3.52
C ASN A 115 17.53 4.53 -4.82
N PRO A 116 16.86 5.31 -5.71
CA PRO A 116 16.34 4.76 -6.94
C PRO A 116 17.48 4.18 -7.79
N GLY A 117 17.40 2.89 -8.07
CA GLY A 117 18.41 2.10 -8.77
C GLY A 117 17.91 0.69 -9.07
N ASP A 118 18.82 -0.25 -9.20
CA ASP A 118 18.47 -1.65 -9.44
C ASP A 118 17.75 -2.25 -8.22
N GLU A 119 18.16 -1.82 -7.02
CA GLU A 119 17.53 -2.15 -5.76
C GLU A 119 17.16 -0.86 -5.04
N ALA A 120 15.90 -0.65 -4.80
CA ALA A 120 15.37 0.52 -4.12
C ALA A 120 14.49 0.11 -2.93
N PHE A 121 14.60 0.85 -1.83
CA PHE A 121 13.62 0.78 -0.76
C PHE A 121 12.48 1.73 -1.07
N PHE A 122 11.26 1.33 -0.76
CA PHE A 122 10.10 2.22 -0.95
C PHE A 122 9.15 2.21 0.25
N ILE A 123 8.43 3.31 0.37
CA ILE A 123 7.28 3.44 1.25
C ILE A 123 6.13 3.97 0.41
N ASP A 124 4.98 3.32 0.44
CA ASP A 124 3.75 3.86 -0.12
C ASP A 124 2.63 3.93 0.92
N VAL A 125 1.80 4.95 0.76
CA VAL A 125 0.55 5.12 1.50
C VAL A 125 -0.57 5.02 0.49
N THR A 126 -1.56 4.21 0.76
CA THR A 126 -2.72 4.09 -0.13
C THR A 126 -3.98 4.47 0.64
N TYR A 127 -4.83 5.25 0.01
CA TYR A 127 -6.18 5.52 0.47
C TYR A 127 -7.18 5.08 -0.60
N GLY A 128 -8.30 4.51 -0.18
CA GLY A 128 -9.32 4.03 -1.10
C GLY A 128 -10.73 4.18 -0.57
N LYS A 129 -11.66 4.34 -1.51
CA LYS A 129 -13.08 4.41 -1.24
C LYS A 129 -13.83 3.30 -1.93
N GLN A 130 -14.69 2.61 -1.19
CA GLN A 130 -15.51 1.52 -1.72
C GLN A 130 -16.49 2.05 -2.76
N PHE A 131 -16.67 1.31 -3.85
CA PHE A 131 -17.64 1.64 -4.89
C PHE A 131 -18.60 0.50 -5.23
N ASN A 132 -18.37 -0.73 -4.75
CA ASN A 132 -19.30 -1.84 -4.93
C ASN A 132 -20.33 -1.93 -3.79
N LYS A 133 -21.45 -2.58 -4.06
CA LYS A 133 -22.40 -2.99 -3.02
C LYS A 133 -21.89 -4.30 -2.40
N SER A 134 -21.73 -4.32 -1.11
CA SER A 134 -21.30 -5.46 -0.31
C SER A 134 -22.15 -5.53 0.96
N ALA A 135 -21.91 -6.49 1.81
CA ALA A 135 -22.52 -6.59 3.15
C ALA A 135 -22.27 -5.33 4.00
N VAL A 136 -21.18 -4.61 3.71
CA VAL A 136 -20.88 -3.27 4.26
C VAL A 136 -20.92 -2.25 3.14
N SER A 137 -21.55 -1.12 3.37
CA SER A 137 -21.59 0.02 2.45
C SER A 137 -20.72 1.17 2.98
N ASN A 138 -20.13 1.95 2.08
CA ASN A 138 -19.29 3.11 2.39
C ASN A 138 -18.06 2.79 3.26
N SER A 139 -17.37 1.70 2.94
CA SER A 139 -16.09 1.36 3.57
C SER A 139 -14.98 2.25 3.03
N ASP A 140 -14.17 2.76 3.95
CA ASP A 140 -12.89 3.40 3.62
C ASP A 140 -11.75 2.41 3.84
N PHE A 141 -10.76 2.48 2.97
CA PHE A 141 -9.55 1.69 2.99
C PHE A 141 -8.33 2.59 3.12
N TRP A 142 -7.37 2.16 3.92
CA TRP A 142 -6.04 2.75 3.93
C TRP A 142 -4.97 1.66 4.07
N SER A 143 -3.80 1.90 3.51
CA SER A 143 -2.65 1.05 3.76
C SER A 143 -1.35 1.84 3.84
N LEU A 144 -0.41 1.29 4.58
CA LEU A 144 0.98 1.68 4.61
C LEU A 144 1.81 0.46 4.21
N LYS A 145 2.59 0.57 3.16
CA LYS A 145 3.48 -0.49 2.69
C LYS A 145 4.92 -0.01 2.69
N ALA A 146 5.83 -0.85 3.17
CA ALA A 146 7.26 -0.63 3.13
C ALA A 146 7.95 -1.88 2.61
N GLY A 147 8.87 -1.73 1.64
CA GLY A 147 9.47 -2.87 0.99
C GLY A 147 10.64 -2.55 0.07
N LEU A 148 11.05 -3.56 -0.64
CA LEU A 148 12.13 -3.49 -1.64
C LEU A 148 11.54 -3.63 -3.05
N GLN A 149 12.09 -2.84 -3.95
CA GLN A 149 11.85 -2.93 -5.38
C GLN A 149 13.15 -3.35 -6.05
N VAL A 150 13.12 -4.43 -6.82
CA VAL A 150 14.28 -4.97 -7.55
C VAL A 150 13.98 -4.94 -9.03
N SER A 151 14.85 -4.29 -9.82
CA SER A 151 14.71 -4.16 -11.26
C SER A 151 15.33 -5.35 -11.97
N TYR A 152 14.52 -6.11 -12.71
CA TYR A 152 14.99 -7.25 -13.55
C TYR A 152 15.37 -6.82 -14.94
N SER A 153 14.78 -5.74 -15.41
CA SER A 153 15.06 -5.19 -16.73
C SER A 153 14.75 -3.69 -16.74
N LYS A 154 15.14 -3.04 -17.83
CA LYS A 154 14.89 -1.60 -18.03
C LYS A 154 13.40 -1.20 -17.94
N ARG A 155 12.47 -2.18 -17.95
CA ARG A 155 11.01 -1.93 -17.90
C ARG A 155 10.26 -2.75 -16.86
N LEU A 156 10.93 -3.65 -16.16
CA LEU A 156 10.28 -4.58 -15.25
C LEU A 156 10.98 -4.57 -13.90
N SER A 157 10.21 -4.33 -12.85
CA SER A 157 10.66 -4.45 -11.47
C SER A 157 9.71 -5.34 -10.68
N GLN A 158 10.24 -6.04 -9.70
CA GLN A 158 9.45 -6.74 -8.69
C GLN A 158 9.46 -5.92 -7.39
N GLU A 159 8.37 -6.00 -6.66
CA GLU A 159 8.21 -5.34 -5.37
C GLU A 159 7.76 -6.36 -4.34
N GLY A 160 8.38 -6.34 -3.19
CA GLY A 160 8.00 -7.16 -2.05
C GLY A 160 8.13 -6.37 -0.76
N GLY A 161 7.19 -6.54 0.18
CA GLY A 161 7.25 -5.80 1.41
C GLY A 161 6.21 -6.17 2.44
N LEU A 162 6.33 -5.52 3.60
CA LEU A 162 5.34 -5.56 4.66
C LEU A 162 4.24 -4.55 4.36
N VAL A 163 3.01 -4.93 4.66
CA VAL A 163 1.86 -4.06 4.51
C VAL A 163 1.02 -4.04 5.76
N LEU A 164 0.59 -2.84 6.16
CA LEU A 164 -0.43 -2.61 7.16
C LEU A 164 -1.67 -2.08 6.45
N GLU A 165 -2.79 -2.80 6.53
CA GLU A 165 -4.05 -2.46 5.87
C GLU A 165 -5.13 -2.21 6.90
N GLY A 166 -5.85 -1.11 6.77
CA GLY A 166 -7.01 -0.77 7.58
C GLY A 166 -8.27 -0.65 6.75
N PHE A 167 -9.34 -1.24 7.25
CA PHE A 167 -10.67 -1.21 6.65
C PHE A 167 -11.66 -0.65 7.66
N GLN A 168 -12.41 0.37 7.25
CA GLN A 168 -13.55 0.84 8.00
C GLN A 168 -14.80 0.12 7.52
N LEU A 169 -15.41 -0.65 8.38
CA LEU A 169 -16.54 -1.53 8.10
C LEU A 169 -17.78 -1.01 8.84
N GLY A 170 -18.40 0.04 8.29
CA GLY A 170 -19.49 0.74 8.99
C GLY A 170 -19.00 1.37 10.30
N ASN A 171 -19.52 0.92 11.42
CA ASN A 171 -19.15 1.41 12.77
C ASN A 171 -17.94 0.68 13.38
N SER A 172 -17.39 -0.30 12.70
CA SER A 172 -16.22 -1.06 13.14
C SER A 172 -15.02 -0.81 12.23
N SER A 173 -13.82 -1.09 12.74
CA SER A 173 -12.60 -1.04 11.97
C SER A 173 -11.78 -2.31 12.18
N ALA A 174 -11.11 -2.77 11.13
CA ALA A 174 -10.20 -3.90 11.18
C ALA A 174 -8.84 -3.49 10.62
N VAL A 175 -7.77 -3.93 11.29
CA VAL A 175 -6.39 -3.66 10.87
C VAL A 175 -5.66 -4.98 10.70
N PHE A 176 -5.02 -5.15 9.56
CA PHE A 176 -4.28 -6.34 9.18
C PHE A 176 -2.82 -5.99 8.95
N ILE A 177 -1.92 -6.84 9.43
CA ILE A 177 -0.51 -6.82 9.06
C ILE A 177 -0.25 -7.97 8.09
N GLY A 178 0.54 -7.74 7.06
CA GLY A 178 0.69 -8.75 6.03
C GLY A 178 1.90 -8.58 5.14
N LEU A 179 1.88 -9.36 4.08
CA LEU A 179 2.86 -9.34 3.01
C LEU A 179 2.22 -8.85 1.72
N SER A 180 2.99 -8.11 0.96
CA SER A 180 2.63 -7.62 -0.36
C SER A 180 3.69 -8.07 -1.38
N TYR A 181 3.23 -8.50 -2.55
CA TYR A 181 4.07 -8.80 -3.69
C TYR A 181 3.47 -8.20 -4.96
N GLY A 182 4.29 -7.53 -5.76
CA GLY A 182 3.84 -6.88 -6.99
C GLY A 182 4.90 -6.91 -8.09
N ILE A 183 4.43 -6.61 -9.30
CA ILE A 183 5.28 -6.45 -10.48
C ILE A 183 4.99 -5.09 -11.07
N THR A 184 6.02 -4.26 -11.24
CA THR A 184 5.88 -2.95 -11.86
C THR A 184 6.40 -2.99 -13.28
N VAL A 185 5.55 -2.61 -14.23
CA VAL A 185 5.87 -2.49 -15.65
C VAL A 185 5.92 -1.01 -16.01
N PHE A 186 7.05 -0.54 -16.52
CA PHE A 186 7.26 0.86 -16.94
C PHE A 186 7.07 1.04 -18.44
N SER A 187 6.51 2.18 -18.85
CA SER A 187 6.28 2.52 -20.25
C SER A 187 7.59 2.74 -21.02
N ASN A 188 8.63 3.28 -20.36
CA ASN A 188 9.95 3.52 -20.93
C ASN A 188 11.04 2.87 -20.09
N LYS A 189 12.28 2.85 -20.61
CA LYS A 189 13.45 2.41 -19.85
C LYS A 189 13.61 3.28 -18.60
N ASN A 190 13.46 2.67 -17.43
CA ASN A 190 13.47 3.40 -16.16
C ASN A 190 14.90 3.76 -15.71
N TYR A 191 15.90 2.96 -16.12
CA TYR A 191 17.31 3.16 -15.82
C TYR A 191 18.17 2.75 -17.03
N THR A 192 19.21 3.51 -17.27
CA THR A 192 20.36 3.02 -18.05
C THR A 192 21.24 2.23 -17.08
N VAL A 193 21.15 0.92 -17.09
CA VAL A 193 22.16 0.07 -16.47
C VAL A 193 23.40 0.22 -17.36
N GLU A 194 24.44 0.92 -16.89
CA GLU A 194 25.75 0.87 -17.55
C GLU A 194 26.26 -0.56 -17.46
N GLY A 195 26.30 -1.27 -18.58
CA GLY A 195 26.96 -2.57 -18.71
C GLY A 195 26.08 -3.76 -19.10
N ILE A 196 24.80 -3.58 -19.41
CA ILE A 196 23.96 -4.63 -20.01
C ILE A 196 23.32 -4.06 -21.29
N ASP A 197 24.05 -4.11 -22.36
CA ASP A 197 23.56 -3.94 -23.74
C ASP A 197 23.16 -5.30 -24.33
#